data_e73dc25f10a40255362b2ed2dc969cf4
#
_entry.id   e73dc25f10a40255362b2ed2dc969cf4
#
_cell.length_a   1.000
_cell.length_b   1.000
_cell.length_c   1.000
_cell.angle_alpha   90.00
_cell.angle_beta   90.00
_cell.angle_gamma   90.00
#
_symmetry.space_group_name_H-M   'P 1'
#
loop_
_entity.id
_entity.type
_entity.pdbx_description
1 polymer ?
#
loop_
_entity_poly.entity_id
_entity_poly.type
_entity_poly.pdbx_seq_one_letter_code
_entity_poly.pdbx_strand_id
1 'polypeptide(L)'
;MHGAKRRDFVVAAGALLAPLAAKAQQAAKVFRIGYLSAPTRESVEGILQAFLRALRALGWIEGRNVVIEYRWAEGHLDRLQGLAEDLVRRKVDVIVAPAASAALAARRATRAIPIVMIFPNDPVGAKDSSPA
;
A
#
# COMPACT_ATOMS: atom_id res chain seq x y z
N MET A 1 12.51 -3.02 40.04
CA MET A 1 12.74 -2.53 39.45
C MET A 1 12.77 -2.32 39.18
N HIS A 2 12.63 -2.94 39.03
CA HIS A 2 12.82 -2.62 38.30
C HIS A 2 12.65 -2.39 38.08
N GLY A 3 11.84 -2.72 38.49
CA GLY A 3 11.85 -2.31 37.91
C GLY A 3 11.68 -2.43 37.76
N ALA A 4 11.43 -2.65 38.10
CA ALA A 4 11.46 -2.45 37.54
C ALA A 4 11.30 -2.84 37.39
N LYS A 5 11.13 -3.12 37.43
CA LYS A 5 11.24 -3.30 36.93
C LYS A 5 10.65 -3.32 36.83
N ARG A 6 10.29 -3.67 37.00
CA ARG A 6 9.98 -3.64 36.55
C ARG A 6 9.70 -3.21 36.23
N ARG A 7 9.62 -3.09 36.30
CA ARG A 7 9.55 -2.59 35.66
C ARG A 7 9.57 -2.82 35.14
N ASP A 8 9.62 -3.25 35.25
CA ASP A 8 9.77 -3.42 34.47
C ASP A 8 9.25 -4.10 34.40
N PHE A 9 8.70 -4.92 34.40
CA PHE A 9 8.26 -5.41 33.93
C PHE A 9 7.61 -5.34 34.10
N VAL A 10 7.24 -5.26 34.53
CA VAL A 10 6.72 -4.82 34.30
C VAL A 10 6.96 -4.58 34.12
N VAL A 11 7.48 -4.71 34.62
CA VAL A 11 7.99 -4.34 33.95
C VAL A 11 8.47 -5.24 33.38
N ALA A 12 8.66 -6.40 34.08
CA ALA A 12 8.92 -7.23 32.99
C ALA A 12 7.72 -7.43 32.20
N ALA A 13 6.65 -7.69 32.84
CA ALA A 13 5.40 -7.58 32.11
C ALA A 13 5.32 -6.24 31.46
N GLY A 14 5.76 -5.24 32.15
CA GLY A 14 5.79 -3.92 31.55
C GLY A 14 6.75 -3.84 30.40
N ALA A 15 7.87 -4.51 30.50
CA ALA A 15 8.82 -4.50 29.41
C ALA A 15 8.26 -5.24 28.19
N LEU A 16 7.49 -6.31 28.43
CA LEU A 16 6.87 -6.99 27.32
C LEU A 16 5.72 -6.20 26.77
N LEU A 17 4.96 -5.55 27.65
CA LEU A 17 3.81 -4.79 27.20
C LEU A 17 4.20 -3.53 26.49
N ALA A 18 5.33 -2.93 26.85
CA ALA A 18 5.74 -1.70 26.18
C ALA A 18 5.99 -1.91 24.71
N PRO A 19 6.73 -2.93 24.28
CA PRO A 19 6.86 -3.19 22.85
C PRO A 19 5.54 -3.52 22.20
N LEU A 20 4.66 -4.22 22.91
CA LEU A 20 3.37 -4.53 22.34
C LEU A 20 2.51 -3.28 22.23
N ALA A 21 2.59 -2.40 23.21
CA ALA A 21 1.84 -1.16 23.14
C ALA A 21 2.34 -0.29 22.00
N ALA A 22 3.65 -0.21 21.82
CA ALA A 22 4.20 0.55 20.73
C ALA A 22 3.78 -0.06 19.40
N LYS A 23 3.78 -1.37 19.31
CA LYS A 23 3.34 -2.03 18.12
C LYS A 23 1.86 -1.81 17.89
N ALA A 24 1.07 -1.84 18.94
CA ALA A 24 -0.35 -1.58 18.81
C ALA A 24 -0.60 -0.15 18.34
N GLN A 25 0.19 0.79 18.81
CA GLN A 25 0.05 2.16 18.36
C GLN A 25 0.46 2.28 16.89
N GLN A 26 1.51 1.58 16.50
CA GLN A 26 1.88 1.57 15.11
C GLN A 26 0.82 0.86 14.27
N ALA A 27 0.25 -0.20 14.82
CA ALA A 27 -0.80 -0.90 14.13
C ALA A 27 -2.06 -0.05 14.05
N ALA A 28 -2.28 0.79 15.05
CA ALA A 28 -3.41 1.70 15.01
C ALA A 28 -3.17 2.81 14.00
N LYS A 29 -1.91 3.06 13.66
CA LYS A 29 -1.62 4.02 12.65
C LYS A 29 -2.09 3.45 11.32
N VAL A 30 -2.89 4.21 10.63
CA VAL A 30 -3.49 3.75 9.40
C VAL A 30 -2.44 3.59 8.33
N PHE A 31 -2.43 2.44 7.68
CA PHE A 31 -1.51 2.18 6.57
C PHE A 31 -2.06 2.89 5.34
N ARG A 32 -1.19 3.55 4.59
CA ARG A 32 -1.63 4.34 3.44
C ARG A 32 -1.11 3.72 2.16
N ILE A 33 -2.03 3.48 1.24
CA ILE A 33 -1.70 2.95 -0.07
C ILE A 33 -2.00 4.03 -1.10
N GLY A 34 -1.04 4.31 -1.96
CA GLY A 34 -1.29 5.17 -3.11
C GLY A 34 -1.63 4.29 -4.29
N TYR A 35 -2.79 4.50 -4.89
CA TYR A 35 -3.22 3.74 -6.06
C TYR A 35 -3.14 4.66 -7.27
N LEU A 36 -2.19 4.40 -8.16
CA LEU A 36 -1.92 5.28 -9.29
C LEU A 36 -2.29 4.59 -10.59
N SER A 37 -3.27 5.15 -11.28
CA SER A 37 -3.81 4.49 -12.45
C SER A 37 -3.97 5.47 -13.60
N ALA A 38 -3.63 5.04 -14.81
CA ALA A 38 -3.73 5.89 -15.98
C ALA A 38 -5.16 6.02 -16.50
N PRO A 39 -5.94 4.95 -16.61
CA PRO A 39 -7.30 5.09 -17.14
C PRO A 39 -8.27 5.66 -16.11
N THR A 40 -9.52 5.80 -16.51
CA THR A 40 -10.55 6.24 -15.58
C THR A 40 -10.92 5.11 -14.65
N ARG A 41 -11.46 5.48 -13.50
CA ARG A 41 -11.90 4.46 -12.54
C ARG A 41 -12.94 3.55 -13.15
N GLU A 42 -13.88 4.13 -13.90
CA GLU A 42 -14.97 3.36 -14.47
C GLU A 42 -14.48 2.27 -15.41
N SER A 43 -13.43 2.56 -16.16
CA SER A 43 -12.94 1.59 -17.14
C SER A 43 -12.21 0.43 -16.50
N VAL A 44 -11.79 0.57 -15.26
CA VAL A 44 -11.04 -0.48 -14.57
C VAL A 44 -11.71 -0.89 -13.27
N GLU A 45 -13.01 -0.67 -13.17
CA GLU A 45 -13.71 -0.96 -11.92
C GLU A 45 -13.55 -2.41 -11.50
N GLY A 46 -13.61 -3.35 -12.44
CA GLY A 46 -13.46 -4.75 -12.09
C GLY A 46 -12.08 -5.06 -11.51
N ILE A 47 -11.06 -4.43 -12.06
CA ILE A 47 -9.70 -4.63 -11.56
C ILE A 47 -9.59 -4.05 -10.17
N LEU A 48 -10.15 -2.88 -9.96
CA LEU A 48 -10.11 -2.24 -8.66
C LEU A 48 -10.84 -3.09 -7.61
N GLN A 49 -12.01 -3.61 -7.96
CA GLN A 49 -12.75 -4.41 -7.01
C GLN A 49 -12.03 -5.70 -6.68
N ALA A 50 -11.35 -6.29 -7.66
CA ALA A 50 -10.55 -7.49 -7.40
C ALA A 50 -9.41 -7.17 -6.42
N PHE A 51 -8.78 -6.02 -6.60
CA PHE A 51 -7.71 -5.59 -5.71
C PHE A 51 -8.25 -5.40 -4.28
N LEU A 52 -9.39 -4.74 -4.16
CA LEU A 52 -9.97 -4.50 -2.84
C LEU A 52 -10.39 -5.81 -2.16
N ARG A 53 -10.90 -6.76 -2.94
CA ARG A 53 -11.26 -8.07 -2.37
C ARG A 53 -10.01 -8.80 -1.88
N ALA A 54 -8.92 -8.71 -2.64
CA ALA A 54 -7.68 -9.37 -2.22
C ALA A 54 -7.15 -8.75 -0.94
N LEU A 55 -7.21 -7.43 -0.84
CA LEU A 55 -6.79 -6.76 0.39
C LEU A 55 -7.63 -7.21 1.58
N ARG A 56 -8.94 -7.28 1.37
CA ARG A 56 -9.83 -7.67 2.46
C ARG A 56 -9.54 -9.10 2.91
N ALA A 57 -9.26 -9.98 1.96
CA ALA A 57 -8.93 -11.36 2.31
C ALA A 57 -7.67 -11.43 3.17
N LEU A 58 -6.79 -10.44 3.05
CA LEU A 58 -5.58 -10.37 3.85
C LEU A 58 -5.77 -9.56 5.13
N GLY A 59 -6.99 -9.11 5.39
CA GLY A 59 -7.27 -8.36 6.61
C GLY A 59 -7.21 -6.85 6.46
N TRP A 60 -6.96 -6.34 5.26
CA TRP A 60 -6.90 -4.90 5.05
C TRP A 60 -8.22 -4.38 4.54
N ILE A 61 -8.88 -3.57 5.33
CA ILE A 61 -10.21 -3.07 4.98
C ILE A 61 -10.15 -1.56 4.86
N GLU A 62 -10.47 -1.09 3.68
CA GLU A 62 -10.45 0.33 3.40
C GLU A 62 -11.38 1.06 4.36
N GLY A 63 -10.87 2.10 4.97
CA GLY A 63 -11.63 2.87 5.94
C GLY A 63 -11.50 2.39 7.37
N ARG A 64 -10.88 1.24 7.59
CA ARG A 64 -10.67 0.73 8.93
C ARG A 64 -9.21 0.72 9.31
N ASN A 65 -8.40 -0.04 8.60
CA ASN A 65 -6.97 -0.11 8.93
C ASN A 65 -6.11 0.25 7.74
N VAL A 66 -6.69 0.66 6.62
CA VAL A 66 -5.95 1.11 5.47
C VAL A 66 -6.70 2.25 4.82
N VAL A 67 -5.96 3.25 4.36
CA VAL A 67 -6.51 4.35 3.58
C VAL A 67 -5.90 4.23 2.21
N ILE A 68 -6.72 4.36 1.18
CA ILE A 68 -6.23 4.30 -0.19
C ILE A 68 -6.37 5.68 -0.81
N GLU A 69 -5.24 6.24 -1.21
CA GLU A 69 -5.22 7.52 -1.89
C GLU A 69 -5.24 7.23 -3.38
N TYR A 70 -6.38 7.41 -4.00
CA TYR A 70 -6.53 7.13 -5.43
C TYR A 70 -6.07 8.30 -6.27
N ARG A 71 -5.36 8.01 -7.34
CA ARG A 71 -4.99 9.04 -8.31
C ARG A 71 -5.25 8.48 -9.69
N TRP A 72 -6.14 9.14 -10.40
CA TRP A 72 -6.59 8.72 -11.73
C TRP A 72 -6.14 9.73 -12.75
N ALA A 73 -5.36 9.30 -13.74
CA ALA A 73 -4.95 10.21 -14.79
C ALA A 73 -6.03 10.39 -15.85
N GLU A 74 -7.06 9.55 -15.80
CA GLU A 74 -8.22 9.68 -16.68
C GLU A 74 -7.85 9.70 -18.16
N GLY A 75 -6.90 8.85 -18.54
CA GLY A 75 -6.46 8.75 -19.90
C GLY A 75 -5.38 9.74 -20.29
N HIS A 76 -5.00 10.64 -19.41
CA HIS A 76 -3.99 11.64 -19.72
C HIS A 76 -2.66 11.21 -19.11
N LEU A 77 -1.88 10.48 -19.90
CA LEU A 77 -0.63 9.93 -19.40
C LEU A 77 0.32 11.00 -18.87
N ASP A 78 0.24 12.19 -19.43
CA ASP A 78 1.09 13.28 -18.98
C ASP A 78 0.80 13.72 -17.55
N ARG A 79 -0.32 13.30 -16.99
CA ARG A 79 -0.64 13.65 -15.61
C ARG A 79 -0.03 12.68 -14.60
N LEU A 80 0.41 11.52 -15.05
CA LEU A 80 0.86 10.49 -14.12
C LEU A 80 2.02 10.94 -13.25
N GLN A 81 2.97 11.68 -13.83
CA GLN A 81 4.13 12.09 -13.05
C GLN A 81 3.74 13.00 -11.90
N GLY A 82 2.91 13.99 -12.16
CA GLY A 82 2.45 14.88 -11.09
C GLY A 82 1.61 14.17 -10.05
N LEU A 83 0.80 13.20 -10.48
CA LEU A 83 -0.01 12.44 -9.54
C LEU A 83 0.86 11.56 -8.67
N ALA A 84 1.91 10.97 -9.26
CA ALA A 84 2.84 10.17 -8.47
C ALA A 84 3.55 11.03 -7.44
N GLU A 85 3.97 12.23 -7.84
CA GLU A 85 4.62 13.13 -6.92
C GLU A 85 3.69 13.56 -5.79
N ASP A 86 2.41 13.70 -6.10
CA ASP A 86 1.45 14.02 -5.05
C ASP A 86 1.36 12.89 -4.03
N LEU A 87 1.37 11.64 -4.49
CA LEU A 87 1.35 10.52 -3.56
C LEU A 87 2.58 10.50 -2.67
N VAL A 88 3.74 10.87 -3.24
CA VAL A 88 4.96 10.94 -2.46
C VAL A 88 4.83 12.02 -1.38
N ARG A 89 4.27 13.16 -1.73
CA ARG A 89 4.06 14.23 -0.76
C ARG A 89 3.10 13.80 0.34
N ARG A 90 2.14 12.94 0.01
CA ARG A 90 1.19 12.43 1.01
C ARG A 90 1.82 11.34 1.87
N LYS A 91 3.03 10.97 1.58
CA LYS A 91 3.78 9.99 2.38
C LYS A 91 3.06 8.67 2.50
N VAL A 92 2.57 8.18 1.35
CA VAL A 92 1.95 6.86 1.36
C VAL A 92 3.02 5.81 1.66
N ASP A 93 2.59 4.68 2.20
CA ASP A 93 3.51 3.62 2.59
C ASP A 93 3.89 2.74 1.42
N VAL A 94 3.04 2.68 0.40
CA VAL A 94 3.32 1.89 -0.79
C VAL A 94 2.52 2.49 -1.94
N ILE A 95 3.04 2.38 -3.15
CA ILE A 95 2.31 2.81 -4.34
C ILE A 95 1.98 1.57 -5.14
N VAL A 96 0.69 1.38 -5.42
CA VAL A 96 0.22 0.29 -6.25
C VAL A 96 0.00 0.84 -7.64
N ALA A 97 0.62 0.21 -8.63
CA ALA A 97 0.56 0.65 -10.01
C ALA A 97 0.08 -0.50 -10.89
N PRO A 98 -1.15 -0.43 -11.40
CA PRO A 98 -1.70 -1.53 -12.18
C PRO A 98 -1.16 -1.62 -13.61
N ALA A 99 -0.30 -0.74 -14.02
CA ALA A 99 0.25 -0.77 -15.36
C ALA A 99 1.65 -0.20 -15.39
N ALA A 100 2.38 -0.53 -16.44
CA ALA A 100 3.78 -0.11 -16.53
C ALA A 100 3.94 1.41 -16.57
N SER A 101 3.03 2.11 -17.23
CA SER A 101 3.13 3.57 -17.28
C SER A 101 3.04 4.20 -15.89
N ALA A 102 2.12 3.70 -15.08
CA ALA A 102 2.00 4.22 -13.72
C ALA A 102 3.20 3.83 -12.87
N ALA A 103 3.69 2.61 -13.05
CA ALA A 103 4.85 2.16 -12.28
C ALA A 103 6.08 3.00 -12.63
N LEU A 104 6.24 3.34 -13.90
CA LEU A 104 7.37 4.17 -14.31
C LEU A 104 7.29 5.56 -13.69
N ALA A 105 6.10 6.16 -13.71
CA ALA A 105 5.90 7.47 -13.10
C ALA A 105 6.22 7.42 -11.61
N ALA A 106 5.77 6.37 -10.94
CA ALA A 106 6.04 6.23 -9.51
C ALA A 106 7.55 6.09 -9.25
N ARG A 107 8.23 5.29 -10.06
CA ARG A 107 9.66 5.10 -9.90
C ARG A 107 10.44 6.37 -10.11
N ARG A 108 9.96 7.22 -11.01
CA ARG A 108 10.60 8.51 -11.23
C ARG A 108 10.34 9.48 -10.08
N ALA A 109 9.22 9.29 -9.38
CA ALA A 109 8.87 10.19 -8.30
C ALA A 109 9.54 9.83 -6.97
N THR A 110 9.89 8.57 -6.77
CA THR A 110 10.46 8.18 -5.48
C THR A 110 11.37 6.98 -5.62
N ARG A 111 12.36 6.93 -4.75
CA ARG A 111 13.20 5.74 -4.59
C ARG A 111 13.01 5.12 -3.22
N ALA A 112 12.24 5.78 -2.38
CA ALA A 112 12.07 5.32 -1.01
C ALA A 112 10.80 4.52 -0.80
N ILE A 113 9.73 4.86 -1.50
CA ILE A 113 8.45 4.21 -1.30
C ILE A 113 8.37 2.98 -2.20
N PRO A 114 8.06 1.81 -1.64
CA PRO A 114 7.93 0.60 -2.47
C PRO A 114 6.82 0.74 -3.49
N ILE A 115 7.05 0.19 -4.66
CA ILE A 115 6.08 0.23 -5.74
C ILE A 115 5.69 -1.19 -6.08
N VAL A 116 4.40 -1.49 -6.02
CA VAL A 116 3.87 -2.81 -6.33
C VAL A 116 3.16 -2.72 -7.66
N MET A 117 3.61 -3.50 -8.63
CA MET A 117 2.95 -3.56 -9.91
C MET A 117 1.99 -4.73 -9.91
N ILE A 118 0.78 -4.50 -10.38
CA ILE A 118 -0.17 -5.59 -10.53
C ILE A 118 -0.57 -5.66 -11.99
N PHE A 119 -0.67 -6.87 -12.48
CA PHE A 119 -1.04 -7.12 -13.86
C PHE A 119 -2.29 -7.98 -13.84
N PRO A 120 -3.43 -7.34 -13.90
CA PRO A 120 -4.69 -8.07 -13.73
C PRO A 120 -4.89 -9.22 -14.72
N ASN A 121 -4.27 -9.08 -15.86
CA ASN A 121 -4.44 -10.10 -16.87
C ASN A 121 -3.27 -11.07 -16.95
N ASP A 122 -2.47 -11.09 -15.94
CA ASP A 122 -1.32 -11.98 -15.92
C ASP A 122 -1.31 -12.77 -14.63
N PRO A 123 -2.21 -13.70 -14.47
CA PRO A 123 -2.24 -14.50 -13.27
C PRO A 123 -0.96 -15.33 -13.18
N VAL A 124 -0.64 -15.72 -12.01
CA VAL A 124 0.58 -16.44 -11.76
C VAL A 124 0.73 -17.60 -12.72
N GLY A 125 -0.32 -18.31 -12.95
CA GLY A 125 -0.22 -19.43 -13.84
C GLY A 125 0.07 -19.06 -15.26
N ALA A 126 -0.43 -17.92 -15.67
CA ALA A 126 -0.22 -17.51 -17.04
C ALA A 126 1.24 -17.24 -17.29
N LYS A 127 1.91 -16.71 -16.30
CA LYS A 127 3.26 -16.43 -16.48
C LYS A 127 4.06 -17.66 -16.71
N ASP A 128 3.73 -18.69 -16.03
CA ASP A 128 4.48 -19.88 -16.17
C ASP A 128 4.27 -20.49 -17.51
N SER A 129 3.13 -20.31 -18.08
CA SER A 129 2.91 -20.94 -19.34
C SER A 129 3.63 -20.20 -20.44
N SER A 130 4.01 -19.04 -20.17
CA SER A 130 4.57 -18.32 -21.24
C SER A 130 5.77 -18.96 -21.81
N PRO A 131 6.56 -19.55 -21.34
CA PRO A 131 7.67 -19.94 -21.87
C PRO A 131 7.70 -20.66 -22.75
N ALA A 132 7.27 -20.92 -22.94
CA ALA A 132 7.37 -21.44 -23.96
C ALA A 132 8.34 -21.46 -24.53
#